data_2cc6b82504dfa8db043df38ec43b965e
#
_entry.id   2cc6b82504dfa8db043df38ec43b965e
#
_cell.length_a   1.000
_cell.length_b   1.000
_cell.length_c   1.000
_cell.angle_alpha   90.00
_cell.angle_beta   90.00
_cell.angle_gamma   90.00
#
_symmetry.space_group_name_H-M   'P 1'
#
loop_
_entity.id
_entity.type
_entity.pdbx_description
1 polymer ?
#
loop_
_entity_poly.entity_id
_entity_poly.type
_entity_poly.pdbx_seq_one_letter_code
_entity_poly.pdbx_strand_id
1 'polypeptide(L)'
;GEPLDYGSELGITAGKLCFYPFLKEGKKALKDAEAGVVTEELEDCILNVAISPGIVSVSVHPYYNGGIAHALFYGLTCRKHIEKHHLHGEVVSYGTLVNLMVDQNMEKLKLAYDFNKEVGLPTCLADLELEKDDPLEDVLRITMENQELTHTPYPVDAKMIHEAILKLE
;
A
#
# COMPACT_ATOMS: atom_id res chain seq x y z
N GLY A 1 19.46 -1.08 -16.53
CA GLY A 1 18.44 -2.11 -16.34
C GLY A 1 18.06 -2.69 -17.69
N GLU A 2 17.51 -3.87 -17.72
CA GLU A 2 16.97 -4.46 -18.94
C GLU A 2 15.73 -3.68 -19.39
N PRO A 3 15.45 -3.59 -20.71
CA PRO A 3 14.22 -2.98 -21.20
C PRO A 3 13.00 -3.74 -20.65
N LEU A 4 11.97 -3.01 -20.27
CA LEU A 4 10.71 -3.63 -19.86
C LEU A 4 10.03 -4.30 -21.07
N ASP A 5 9.41 -5.44 -20.85
CA ASP A 5 8.53 -6.03 -21.85
C ASP A 5 7.20 -5.25 -21.95
N TYR A 6 6.44 -5.53 -23.01
CA TYR A 6 5.16 -4.84 -23.26
C TYR A 6 4.17 -4.98 -22.11
N GLY A 7 4.07 -6.15 -21.49
CA GLY A 7 3.18 -6.39 -20.35
C GLY A 7 3.56 -5.54 -19.15
N SER A 8 4.84 -5.49 -18.83
CA SER A 8 5.37 -4.67 -17.72
C SER A 8 5.14 -3.17 -17.97
N GLU A 9 5.35 -2.67 -19.20
CA GLU A 9 5.04 -1.27 -19.55
C GLU A 9 3.55 -0.96 -19.42
N LEU A 10 2.68 -1.87 -19.85
CA LEU A 10 1.23 -1.74 -19.70
C LEU A 10 0.84 -1.73 -18.22
N GLY A 11 1.37 -2.67 -17.44
CA GLY A 11 1.12 -2.75 -16.00
C GLY A 11 1.55 -1.48 -15.23
N ILE A 12 2.75 -0.96 -15.51
CA ILE A 12 3.23 0.30 -14.93
C ILE A 12 2.33 1.48 -15.32
N THR A 13 1.88 1.51 -16.58
CA THR A 13 0.99 2.58 -17.06
C THR A 13 -0.37 2.51 -16.39
N ALA A 14 -0.97 1.32 -16.30
CA ALA A 14 -2.23 1.11 -15.59
C ALA A 14 -2.08 1.37 -14.08
N GLY A 15 -0.94 1.00 -13.48
CA GLY A 15 -0.64 1.26 -12.07
C GLY A 15 -0.68 2.74 -11.68
N LYS A 16 -0.39 3.64 -12.63
CA LYS A 16 -0.53 5.08 -12.38
C LYS A 16 -1.98 5.48 -12.14
N LEU A 17 -2.94 4.78 -12.75
CA LEU A 17 -4.37 4.99 -12.51
C LEU A 17 -4.79 4.53 -11.11
N CYS A 18 -4.08 3.56 -10.53
CA CYS A 18 -4.32 3.10 -9.16
C CYS A 18 -3.80 4.09 -8.10
N PHE A 19 -3.16 5.18 -8.47
CA PHE A 19 -2.57 6.13 -7.53
C PHE A 19 -3.00 7.59 -7.78
N TYR A 20 -2.63 8.16 -8.91
CA TYR A 20 -2.82 9.61 -9.14
C TYR A 20 -4.28 10.09 -9.17
N PRO A 21 -5.25 9.38 -9.76
CA PRO A 21 -6.64 9.79 -9.71
C PRO A 21 -7.20 9.84 -8.29
N PHE A 22 -6.80 8.87 -7.43
CA PHE A 22 -7.24 8.87 -6.03
C PHE A 22 -6.68 10.05 -5.24
N LEU A 23 -5.43 10.45 -5.48
CA LEU A 23 -4.89 11.65 -4.84
C LEU A 23 -5.68 12.91 -5.21
N LYS A 24 -6.21 12.97 -6.42
CA LYS A 24 -6.97 14.13 -6.92
C LYS A 24 -8.44 14.11 -6.49
N GLU A 25 -9.10 12.97 -6.59
CA GLU A 25 -10.56 12.84 -6.55
C GLU A 25 -11.07 11.99 -5.40
N GLY A 26 -10.22 11.12 -4.81
CA GLY A 26 -10.63 10.13 -3.83
C GLY A 26 -11.30 10.70 -2.60
N LYS A 27 -10.84 11.84 -2.09
CA LYS A 27 -11.47 12.51 -0.94
C LYS A 27 -12.88 13.00 -1.25
N LYS A 28 -13.10 13.53 -2.46
CA LYS A 28 -14.43 13.95 -2.90
C LYS A 28 -15.32 12.72 -3.12
N ALA A 29 -14.81 11.72 -3.83
CA ALA A 29 -15.53 10.48 -4.08
C ALA A 29 -15.97 9.78 -2.78
N LEU A 30 -15.11 9.75 -1.75
CA LEU A 30 -15.46 9.18 -0.44
C LEU A 30 -16.64 9.94 0.20
N LYS A 31 -16.59 11.28 0.22
CA LYS A 31 -17.70 12.10 0.76
C LYS A 31 -18.99 11.93 -0.01
N ASP A 32 -18.91 11.82 -1.34
CA ASP A 32 -20.07 11.62 -2.19
C ASP A 32 -20.70 10.24 -1.92
N ALA A 33 -19.86 9.21 -1.75
CA ALA A 33 -20.31 7.86 -1.37
C ALA A 33 -20.99 7.86 0.00
N GLU A 34 -20.43 8.54 1.01
CA GLU A 34 -21.03 8.68 2.35
C GLU A 34 -22.38 9.42 2.31
N ALA A 35 -22.48 10.41 1.42
CA ALA A 35 -23.70 11.18 1.21
C ALA A 35 -24.75 10.44 0.34
N GLY A 36 -24.39 9.29 -0.26
CA GLY A 36 -25.24 8.56 -1.19
C GLY A 36 -25.49 9.30 -2.52
N VAL A 37 -24.55 10.16 -2.92
CA VAL A 37 -24.62 10.95 -4.16
C VAL A 37 -23.68 10.36 -5.19
N VAL A 38 -24.22 10.05 -6.38
CA VAL A 38 -23.41 9.59 -7.51
C VAL A 38 -22.92 10.80 -8.30
N THR A 39 -21.60 10.96 -8.34
CA THR A 39 -20.89 12.00 -9.11
C THR A 39 -19.90 11.36 -10.06
N GLU A 40 -19.41 12.11 -11.04
CA GLU A 40 -18.41 11.63 -12.00
C GLU A 40 -17.15 11.16 -11.27
N GLU A 41 -16.68 11.89 -10.25
CA GLU A 41 -15.52 11.53 -9.46
C GLU A 41 -15.71 10.22 -8.68
N LEU A 42 -16.92 9.97 -8.17
CA LEU A 42 -17.24 8.69 -7.51
C LEU A 42 -17.30 7.54 -8.51
N GLU A 43 -17.94 7.74 -9.68
CA GLU A 43 -17.98 6.74 -10.75
C GLU A 43 -16.56 6.39 -11.23
N ASP A 44 -15.70 7.37 -11.48
CA ASP A 44 -14.33 7.17 -11.91
C ASP A 44 -13.50 6.43 -10.85
N CYS A 45 -13.65 6.76 -9.57
CA CYS A 45 -13.00 6.02 -8.49
C CYS A 45 -13.48 4.57 -8.40
N ILE A 46 -14.79 4.31 -8.54
CA ILE A 46 -15.35 2.94 -8.54
C ILE A 46 -14.80 2.13 -9.72
N LEU A 47 -14.82 2.69 -10.93
CA LEU A 47 -14.28 2.03 -12.12
C LEU A 47 -12.79 1.75 -11.97
N ASN A 48 -12.07 2.70 -11.40
CA ASN A 48 -10.64 2.54 -11.15
C ASN A 48 -10.35 1.42 -10.14
N VAL A 49 -11.08 1.33 -9.03
CA VAL A 49 -10.96 0.22 -8.07
C VAL A 49 -11.31 -1.13 -8.70
N ALA A 50 -12.36 -1.15 -9.54
CA ALA A 50 -12.86 -2.40 -10.12
C ALA A 50 -11.98 -2.93 -11.28
N ILE A 51 -11.36 -2.04 -12.07
CA ILE A 51 -10.73 -2.40 -13.35
C ILE A 51 -9.21 -2.29 -13.28
N SER A 52 -8.66 -1.17 -12.81
CA SER A 52 -7.23 -0.86 -12.96
C SER A 52 -6.30 -1.87 -12.26
N PRO A 53 -6.56 -2.32 -11.00
CA PRO A 53 -5.74 -3.33 -10.36
C PRO A 53 -5.76 -4.67 -11.08
N GLY A 54 -6.91 -5.04 -11.67
CA GLY A 54 -7.04 -6.24 -12.50
C GLY A 54 -6.16 -6.18 -13.75
N ILE A 55 -6.14 -5.03 -14.45
CA ILE A 55 -5.26 -4.82 -15.60
C ILE A 55 -3.80 -4.92 -15.18
N VAL A 56 -3.39 -4.28 -14.09
CA VAL A 56 -2.02 -4.40 -13.56
C VAL A 56 -1.69 -5.87 -13.31
N SER A 57 -2.55 -6.57 -12.57
CA SER A 57 -2.32 -7.95 -12.14
C SER A 57 -2.14 -8.93 -13.29
N VAL A 58 -2.90 -8.76 -14.39
CA VAL A 58 -2.77 -9.66 -15.56
C VAL A 58 -1.67 -9.24 -16.55
N SER A 59 -1.17 -8.02 -16.45
CA SER A 59 -0.16 -7.48 -17.36
C SER A 59 1.26 -7.76 -16.92
N VAL A 60 1.50 -7.84 -15.60
CA VAL A 60 2.83 -8.11 -15.04
C VAL A 60 2.97 -9.58 -14.62
N HIS A 61 4.21 -10.04 -14.50
CA HIS A 61 4.44 -11.37 -13.94
C HIS A 61 3.89 -11.43 -12.50
N PRO A 62 3.26 -12.55 -12.08
CA PRO A 62 2.65 -12.67 -10.74
C PRO A 62 3.55 -12.24 -9.58
N TYR A 63 4.86 -12.43 -9.69
CA TYR A 63 5.84 -12.02 -8.66
C TYR A 63 5.92 -10.51 -8.43
N TYR A 64 5.38 -9.69 -9.31
CA TYR A 64 5.38 -8.23 -9.19
C TYR A 64 4.04 -7.65 -8.73
N ASN A 65 3.07 -8.51 -8.39
CA ASN A 65 1.77 -8.08 -7.86
C ASN A 65 1.78 -7.71 -6.38
N GLY A 66 2.87 -8.01 -5.70
CA GLY A 66 3.06 -7.71 -4.29
C GLY A 66 4.35 -6.92 -4.05
N GLY A 67 4.91 -7.04 -2.86
CA GLY A 67 6.13 -6.38 -2.45
C GLY A 67 6.14 -6.10 -0.95
N ILE A 68 6.94 -5.14 -0.50
CA ILE A 68 7.08 -4.80 0.92
C ILE A 68 5.71 -4.52 1.58
N ALA A 69 4.82 -3.80 0.89
CA ALA A 69 3.50 -3.46 1.43
C ALA A 69 2.65 -4.71 1.78
N HIS A 70 2.61 -5.70 0.89
CA HIS A 70 1.88 -6.93 1.13
C HIS A 70 2.62 -7.87 2.10
N ALA A 71 3.94 -7.95 2.01
CA ALA A 71 4.73 -8.73 2.97
C ALA A 71 4.50 -8.22 4.41
N LEU A 72 4.50 -6.90 4.60
CA LEU A 72 4.23 -6.27 5.89
C LEU A 72 2.76 -6.48 6.33
N PHE A 73 1.79 -6.46 5.42
CA PHE A 73 0.42 -6.82 5.73
C PHE A 73 0.34 -8.22 6.38
N TYR A 74 0.98 -9.23 5.80
CA TYR A 74 1.01 -10.57 6.40
C TYR A 74 1.72 -10.60 7.75
N GLY A 75 2.78 -9.80 7.90
CA GLY A 75 3.44 -9.61 9.19
C GLY A 75 2.51 -9.02 10.24
N LEU A 76 1.86 -7.89 9.94
CA LEU A 76 0.97 -7.19 10.87
C LEU A 76 -0.27 -8.01 11.23
N THR A 77 -0.86 -8.72 10.27
CA THR A 77 -2.06 -9.54 10.50
C THR A 77 -1.80 -10.84 11.26
N CYS A 78 -0.54 -11.15 11.64
CA CYS A 78 -0.30 -12.16 12.67
C CYS A 78 -0.91 -11.73 14.02
N ARG A 79 -1.11 -10.45 14.23
CA ARG A 79 -1.87 -9.88 15.36
C ARG A 79 -3.36 -10.01 15.07
N LYS A 80 -4.05 -10.90 15.78
CA LYS A 80 -5.47 -11.23 15.54
C LYS A 80 -6.42 -10.02 15.63
N HIS A 81 -6.08 -8.99 16.40
CA HIS A 81 -6.91 -7.79 16.48
C HIS A 81 -6.81 -7.00 15.19
N ILE A 82 -5.62 -6.83 14.60
CA ILE A 82 -5.44 -6.16 13.31
C ILE A 82 -6.22 -6.89 12.21
N GLU A 83 -6.06 -8.23 12.12
CA GLU A 83 -6.80 -9.04 11.15
C GLU A 83 -8.33 -8.88 11.25
N LYS A 84 -8.84 -8.68 12.47
CA LYS A 84 -10.29 -8.60 12.71
C LYS A 84 -10.87 -7.20 12.58
N HIS A 85 -10.11 -6.18 12.95
CA HIS A 85 -10.63 -4.82 13.08
C HIS A 85 -10.32 -3.96 11.86
N HIS A 86 -9.33 -4.36 11.05
CA HIS A 86 -8.90 -3.58 9.90
C HIS A 86 -9.15 -4.30 8.58
N LEU A 87 -9.54 -3.53 7.57
CA LEU A 87 -9.67 -4.05 6.21
C LEU A 87 -8.28 -4.27 5.59
N HIS A 88 -8.20 -5.24 4.68
CA HIS A 88 -6.97 -5.55 3.94
C HIS A 88 -6.32 -4.28 3.35
N GLY A 89 -7.11 -3.44 2.69
CA GLY A 89 -6.63 -2.20 2.07
C GLY A 89 -6.09 -1.18 3.05
N GLU A 90 -6.63 -1.10 4.27
CA GLU A 90 -6.13 -0.21 5.32
C GLU A 90 -4.71 -0.60 5.72
N VAL A 91 -4.49 -1.87 6.03
CA VAL A 91 -3.16 -2.36 6.44
C VAL A 91 -2.15 -2.28 5.29
N VAL A 92 -2.56 -2.62 4.05
CA VAL A 92 -1.71 -2.48 2.86
C VAL A 92 -1.39 -1.01 2.56
N SER A 93 -2.31 -0.07 2.82
CA SER A 93 -2.03 1.36 2.64
C SER A 93 -0.92 1.86 3.56
N TYR A 94 -0.92 1.44 4.83
CA TYR A 94 0.20 1.68 5.73
C TYR A 94 1.49 1.01 5.24
N GLY A 95 1.40 -0.25 4.81
CA GLY A 95 2.53 -0.96 4.18
C GLY A 95 3.10 -0.23 2.96
N THR A 96 2.27 0.49 2.21
CA THR A 96 2.71 1.32 1.08
C THR A 96 3.54 2.52 1.56
N LEU A 97 3.18 3.15 2.69
CA LEU A 97 4.00 4.22 3.28
C LEU A 97 5.37 3.68 3.72
N VAL A 98 5.40 2.51 4.36
CA VAL A 98 6.65 1.84 4.75
C VAL A 98 7.49 1.50 3.52
N ASN A 99 6.88 0.96 2.46
CA ASN A 99 7.59 0.68 1.20
C ASN A 99 8.23 1.95 0.61
N LEU A 100 7.47 3.04 0.53
CA LEU A 100 7.98 4.32 0.00
C LEU A 100 9.09 4.91 0.87
N MET A 101 9.05 4.69 2.18
CA MET A 101 10.11 5.09 3.10
C MET A 101 11.38 4.24 2.89
N VAL A 102 11.25 2.92 2.70
CA VAL A 102 12.37 2.03 2.35
C VAL A 102 12.98 2.43 1.01
N ASP A 103 12.17 2.73 0.00
CA ASP A 103 12.59 3.22 -1.31
C ASP A 103 13.22 4.63 -1.27
N GLN A 104 13.13 5.32 -0.14
CA GLN A 104 13.54 6.72 0.02
C GLN A 104 12.82 7.66 -0.98
N ASN A 105 11.63 7.30 -1.43
CA ASN A 105 10.82 8.08 -2.35
C ASN A 105 9.97 9.11 -1.56
N MET A 106 10.64 10.12 -1.02
CA MET A 106 10.03 11.10 -0.11
C MET A 106 8.93 11.93 -0.76
N GLU A 107 8.99 12.15 -2.07
CA GLU A 107 7.95 12.87 -2.81
C GLU A 107 6.63 12.08 -2.82
N LYS A 108 6.67 10.82 -3.25
CA LYS A 108 5.48 9.96 -3.26
C LYS A 108 5.02 9.62 -1.84
N LEU A 109 5.96 9.43 -0.92
CA LEU A 109 5.63 9.20 0.49
C LEU A 109 4.79 10.34 1.05
N LYS A 110 5.21 11.58 0.82
CA LYS A 110 4.44 12.75 1.29
C LYS A 110 3.03 12.77 0.69
N LEU A 111 2.90 12.53 -0.61
CA LEU A 111 1.59 12.51 -1.28
C LEU A 111 0.68 11.41 -0.71
N ALA A 112 1.20 10.19 -0.54
CA ALA A 112 0.45 9.07 0.01
C ALA A 112 0.09 9.29 1.49
N TYR A 113 1.02 9.80 2.29
CA TYR A 113 0.81 10.10 3.70
C TYR A 113 -0.29 11.16 3.89
N ASP A 114 -0.19 12.28 3.16
CA ASP A 114 -1.18 13.35 3.22
C ASP A 114 -2.58 12.84 2.80
N PHE A 115 -2.64 12.02 1.75
CA PHE A 115 -3.88 11.37 1.32
C PHE A 115 -4.46 10.45 2.39
N ASN A 116 -3.65 9.52 2.92
CA ASN A 116 -4.09 8.60 3.98
C ASN A 116 -4.69 9.37 5.15
N LYS A 117 -3.99 10.41 5.61
CA LYS A 117 -4.46 11.26 6.71
C LYS A 117 -5.79 11.97 6.39
N GLU A 118 -5.97 12.41 5.15
CA GLU A 118 -7.19 13.11 4.73
C GLU A 118 -8.42 12.21 4.65
N VAL A 119 -8.24 10.92 4.29
CA VAL A 119 -9.33 9.96 4.13
C VAL A 119 -9.47 8.99 5.31
N GLY A 120 -8.67 9.17 6.36
CA GLY A 120 -8.74 8.34 7.57
C GLY A 120 -8.11 6.96 7.45
N LEU A 121 -7.17 6.78 6.50
CA LEU A 121 -6.35 5.57 6.39
C LEU A 121 -5.16 5.62 7.35
N PRO A 122 -4.64 4.46 7.80
CA PRO A 122 -3.52 4.40 8.74
C PRO A 122 -2.26 5.10 8.24
N THR A 123 -1.60 5.85 9.13
CA THR A 123 -0.35 6.57 8.89
C THR A 123 0.75 6.21 9.87
N CYS A 124 0.41 5.56 10.99
CA CYS A 124 1.31 5.07 12.02
C CYS A 124 0.80 3.75 12.61
N LEU A 125 1.58 3.09 13.46
CA LEU A 125 1.19 1.85 14.13
C LEU A 125 -0.01 2.02 15.06
N ALA A 126 -0.12 3.19 15.71
CA ALA A 126 -1.24 3.48 16.59
C ALA A 126 -2.60 3.45 15.86
N ASP A 127 -2.63 3.83 14.58
CA ASP A 127 -3.82 3.72 13.74
C ASP A 127 -4.21 2.25 13.44
N LEU A 128 -3.30 1.30 13.68
CA LEU A 128 -3.49 -0.14 13.59
C LEU A 128 -3.55 -0.84 14.95
N GLU A 129 -3.86 -0.09 16.00
CA GLU A 129 -3.99 -0.61 17.38
C GLU A 129 -2.70 -1.23 17.93
N LEU A 130 -1.53 -0.74 17.50
CA LEU A 130 -0.22 -1.09 18.05
C LEU A 130 0.43 0.14 18.69
N GLU A 131 0.99 -0.06 19.87
CA GLU A 131 1.78 0.98 20.51
C GLU A 131 3.19 1.05 19.89
N LYS A 132 3.80 2.23 19.93
CA LYS A 132 5.14 2.45 19.36
C LYS A 132 6.20 1.50 19.93
N ASP A 133 6.06 1.13 21.20
CA ASP A 133 6.99 0.26 21.93
C ASP A 133 6.59 -1.22 21.90
N ASP A 134 5.53 -1.58 21.15
CA ASP A 134 5.14 -2.97 20.98
C ASP A 134 6.25 -3.75 20.25
N PRO A 135 6.56 -4.97 20.72
CA PRO A 135 7.59 -5.79 20.08
C PRO A 135 7.13 -6.19 18.67
N LEU A 136 7.97 -5.95 17.66
CA LEU A 136 7.69 -6.23 16.26
C LEU A 136 8.47 -7.44 15.71
N GLU A 137 9.15 -8.22 16.56
CA GLU A 137 10.01 -9.32 16.13
C GLU A 137 9.25 -10.38 15.34
N ASP A 138 8.04 -10.72 15.74
CA ASP A 138 7.18 -11.67 15.04
C ASP A 138 6.64 -11.08 13.72
N VAL A 139 6.24 -9.81 13.75
CA VAL A 139 5.80 -9.08 12.54
C VAL A 139 6.92 -9.06 11.51
N LEU A 140 8.13 -8.62 11.91
CA LEU A 140 9.28 -8.54 11.03
C LEU A 140 9.72 -9.92 10.51
N ARG A 141 9.72 -10.95 11.37
CA ARG A 141 10.06 -12.32 10.96
C ARG A 141 9.10 -12.83 9.87
N ILE A 142 7.78 -12.70 10.09
CA ILE A 142 6.79 -13.15 9.11
C ILE A 142 6.88 -12.34 7.82
N THR A 143 7.10 -11.03 7.93
CA THR A 143 7.33 -10.16 6.77
C THR A 143 8.52 -10.64 5.95
N MET A 144 9.65 -10.97 6.59
CA MET A 144 10.87 -11.41 5.91
C MET A 144 10.79 -12.82 5.32
N GLU A 145 9.97 -13.69 5.89
CA GLU A 145 9.71 -15.05 5.36
C GLU A 145 8.73 -15.03 4.17
N ASN A 146 8.13 -13.89 3.86
CA ASN A 146 7.10 -13.79 2.83
C ASN A 146 7.71 -13.77 1.41
N GLN A 147 7.11 -14.57 0.52
CA GLN A 147 7.54 -14.67 -0.89
C GLN A 147 7.44 -13.35 -1.67
N GLU A 148 6.62 -12.41 -1.24
CA GLU A 148 6.45 -11.09 -1.85
C GLU A 148 7.76 -10.28 -1.88
N LEU A 149 8.74 -10.60 -1.02
CA LEU A 149 10.05 -9.97 -1.02
C LEU A 149 11.07 -10.61 -1.96
N THR A 150 10.74 -11.73 -2.62
CA THR A 150 11.69 -12.49 -3.43
C THR A 150 12.16 -11.72 -4.67
N HIS A 151 11.34 -10.79 -5.17
CA HIS A 151 11.58 -10.08 -6.43
C HIS A 151 11.66 -8.57 -6.25
N THR A 152 12.09 -8.11 -5.08
CA THR A 152 12.39 -6.69 -4.87
C THR A 152 13.60 -6.26 -5.71
N PRO A 153 13.65 -5.01 -6.20
CA PRO A 153 14.73 -4.54 -7.08
C PRO A 153 16.08 -4.39 -6.37
N TYR A 154 16.10 -4.53 -5.06
CA TYR A 154 17.29 -4.51 -4.21
C TYR A 154 17.06 -5.41 -2.99
N PRO A 155 18.13 -5.88 -2.32
CA PRO A 155 17.99 -6.65 -1.09
C PRO A 155 17.27 -5.85 -0.01
N VAL A 156 16.22 -6.44 0.57
CA VAL A 156 15.48 -5.88 1.70
C VAL A 156 15.76 -6.73 2.93
N ASP A 157 16.02 -6.09 4.08
CA ASP A 157 16.20 -6.75 5.36
C ASP A 157 15.24 -6.22 6.43
N ALA A 158 15.12 -6.96 7.53
CA ALA A 158 14.24 -6.60 8.63
C ALA A 158 14.58 -5.24 9.27
N LYS A 159 15.84 -4.86 9.26
CA LYS A 159 16.30 -3.59 9.80
C LYS A 159 15.79 -2.41 8.97
N MET A 160 15.85 -2.52 7.64
CA MET A 160 15.34 -1.50 6.73
C MET A 160 13.83 -1.25 6.95
N ILE A 161 13.05 -2.33 7.08
CA ILE A 161 11.60 -2.24 7.33
C ILE A 161 11.34 -1.62 8.71
N HIS A 162 12.04 -2.10 9.75
CA HIS A 162 11.90 -1.58 11.10
C HIS A 162 12.24 -0.09 11.20
N GLU A 163 13.37 0.33 10.60
CA GLU A 163 13.75 1.75 10.56
C GLU A 163 12.75 2.61 9.79
N ALA A 164 12.14 2.07 8.74
CA ALA A 164 11.09 2.77 7.99
C ALA A 164 9.82 2.94 8.83
N ILE A 165 9.41 1.91 9.55
CA ILE A 165 8.30 1.98 10.51
C ILE A 165 8.58 3.07 11.55
N LEU A 166 9.74 3.03 12.23
CA LEU A 166 10.10 4.00 13.27
C LEU A 166 10.13 5.46 12.77
N LYS A 167 10.39 5.68 11.50
CA LYS A 167 10.39 7.04 10.91
C LYS A 167 9.00 7.56 10.57
N LEU A 168 7.99 6.70 10.55
CA LEU A 168 6.59 7.08 10.34
C LEU A 168 5.86 7.39 11.66
N GLU A 169 6.46 7.00 12.81
CA GLU A 169 5.98 7.29 14.18
C GLU A 169 6.38 8.70 14.63
#